data_765989c9adb3fb0347cb1fda7312abc0
#
_entry.id   765989c9adb3fb0347cb1fda7312abc0
#
_cell.length_a   1.000
_cell.length_b   1.000
_cell.length_c   1.000
_cell.angle_alpha   90.00
_cell.angle_beta   90.00
_cell.angle_gamma   90.00
#
_symmetry.space_group_name_H-M   'P 1'
#
loop_
_entity.id
_entity.type
_entity.pdbx_description
1 polymer ?
#
loop_
_entity_poly.entity_id
_entity_poly.type
_entity_poly.pdbx_seq_one_letter_code
_entity_poly.pdbx_strand_id
1 'polypeptide(L)'
;MLKRIMPILSALMILIGLLSGCRDKTMPVLVSEPAQKMKDTVPLDTTPEDIVIHAISQTYAWDDAVGNRNRVTIRAPHINSGDSFAVAYNKRIDSYVDGIIKEVEACASGAFSTHILSVDYSAFLNGSLLSVLITTKMDADYTEYRIDNFDLDSGKAVTTADLCGKFLGMDYPVFLKYAYGRIWEEFEAKHADFLAQYPEEYEYFYNLYTSDVSLLCRYGLYLNEAGRLILAADHPSVAGAAYYPRLQELHADPDVVPGVDESWNWLYDLYLGADPDYIEYARKLLVTAFESNQDAFTQYLKTRPQQEREILKNAIDTHYSSKG
;
A
#
# COMPACT_ATOMS: atom_id res chain seq x y z
N MET A 1 -31.15 -22.75 -18.60
CA MET A 1 -29.76 -22.96 -19.02
C MET A 1 -28.88 -21.72 -18.89
N LEU A 2 -29.41 -20.51 -18.97
CA LEU A 2 -28.60 -19.27 -18.84
C LEU A 2 -28.08 -19.01 -17.42
N LYS A 3 -28.79 -19.40 -16.35
CA LYS A 3 -28.39 -19.15 -14.95
C LYS A 3 -27.15 -19.93 -14.45
N ARG A 4 -26.64 -20.89 -15.22
CA ARG A 4 -25.43 -21.65 -14.85
C ARG A 4 -24.16 -21.22 -15.57
N ILE A 5 -24.25 -20.28 -16.52
CA ILE A 5 -23.09 -19.81 -17.31
C ILE A 5 -22.48 -18.55 -16.69
N MET A 6 -23.28 -17.75 -15.99
CA MET A 6 -22.83 -16.49 -15.38
C MET A 6 -21.72 -16.67 -14.31
N PRO A 7 -21.80 -17.64 -13.38
CA PRO A 7 -20.73 -17.80 -12.39
C PRO A 7 -19.40 -18.30 -12.99
N ILE A 8 -19.43 -19.01 -14.12
CA ILE A 8 -18.22 -19.49 -14.77
C ILE A 8 -17.48 -18.34 -15.52
N LEU A 9 -18.24 -17.42 -16.11
CA LEU A 9 -17.64 -16.24 -16.74
C LEU A 9 -17.06 -15.26 -15.69
N SER A 10 -17.72 -15.10 -14.55
CA SER A 10 -17.19 -14.28 -13.44
C SER A 10 -15.91 -14.88 -12.88
N ALA A 11 -15.85 -16.20 -12.66
CA ALA A 11 -14.64 -16.90 -12.20
C ALA A 11 -13.49 -16.79 -13.21
N LEU A 12 -13.77 -16.77 -14.52
CA LEU A 12 -12.75 -16.64 -15.56
C LEU A 12 -12.21 -15.21 -15.65
N MET A 13 -13.05 -14.20 -15.46
CA MET A 13 -12.61 -12.78 -15.38
C MET A 13 -11.77 -12.52 -14.12
N ILE A 14 -12.12 -13.11 -12.98
CA ILE A 14 -11.34 -13.06 -11.74
C ILE A 14 -9.95 -13.69 -11.96
N LEU A 15 -9.88 -14.83 -12.66
CA LEU A 15 -8.61 -15.52 -12.93
C LEU A 15 -7.70 -14.68 -13.86
N ILE A 16 -8.25 -13.97 -14.83
CA ILE A 16 -7.49 -13.10 -15.73
C ILE A 16 -7.03 -11.83 -15.01
N GLY A 17 -7.86 -11.26 -14.12
CA GLY A 17 -7.50 -10.10 -13.29
C GLY A 17 -6.41 -10.43 -12.27
N LEU A 18 -6.46 -11.61 -11.65
CA LEU A 18 -5.48 -12.08 -10.67
C LEU A 18 -4.11 -12.38 -11.31
N LEU A 19 -4.09 -12.88 -12.54
CA LEU A 19 -2.84 -13.14 -13.26
C LEU A 19 -2.14 -11.87 -13.76
N SER A 20 -2.86 -10.77 -13.90
CA SER A 20 -2.28 -9.49 -14.33
C SER A 20 -1.74 -8.64 -13.16
N GLY A 21 -2.20 -8.86 -11.93
CA GLY A 21 -1.90 -8.03 -10.76
C GLY A 21 -0.71 -8.46 -9.90
N CYS A 22 -0.36 -9.74 -9.92
CA CYS A 22 0.71 -10.29 -9.09
C CYS A 22 1.93 -10.72 -9.91
N ARG A 23 2.44 -9.86 -10.78
CA ARG A 23 3.80 -10.07 -11.30
C ARG A 23 4.78 -9.66 -10.22
N ASP A 24 5.54 -10.65 -9.73
CA ASP A 24 6.68 -10.50 -8.83
C ASP A 24 7.41 -9.17 -9.01
N LYS A 25 7.03 -8.18 -8.22
CA LYS A 25 7.92 -7.06 -7.93
C LYS A 25 8.46 -7.34 -6.53
N THR A 26 9.49 -8.19 -6.46
CA THR A 26 10.40 -8.19 -5.33
C THR A 26 10.78 -6.75 -5.08
N MET A 27 10.22 -6.14 -4.04
CA MET A 27 10.71 -4.85 -3.57
C MET A 27 12.16 -5.08 -3.13
N PRO A 28 13.14 -4.36 -3.68
CA PRO A 28 14.49 -4.45 -3.20
C PRO A 28 14.49 -4.03 -1.72
N VAL A 29 14.92 -4.95 -0.87
CA VAL A 29 15.17 -4.67 0.54
C VAL A 29 16.25 -3.60 0.60
N LEU A 30 15.97 -2.48 1.24
CA LEU A 30 16.98 -1.51 1.63
C LEU A 30 17.92 -2.22 2.61
N VAL A 31 19.08 -2.66 2.12
CA VAL A 31 20.19 -3.07 2.97
C VAL A 31 20.62 -1.82 3.73
N SER A 32 20.43 -1.81 5.04
CA SER A 32 20.86 -0.73 5.89
C SER A 32 22.38 -0.73 5.99
N GLU A 33 23.05 0.02 5.13
CA GLU A 33 24.41 0.48 5.43
C GLU A 33 24.37 1.51 6.57
N PRO A 34 25.40 1.60 7.41
CA PRO A 34 25.41 2.50 8.55
C PRO A 34 25.28 3.95 8.08
N ALA A 35 24.21 4.61 8.50
CA ALA A 35 23.87 5.97 8.15
C ALA A 35 25.00 6.93 8.52
N GLN A 36 25.57 7.63 7.53
CA GLN A 36 26.30 8.87 7.79
C GLN A 36 25.32 9.90 8.32
N LYS A 37 25.58 10.42 9.50
CA LYS A 37 24.79 11.49 10.11
C LYS A 37 24.73 12.69 9.16
N MET A 38 23.56 13.02 8.65
CA MET A 38 23.30 14.36 8.14
C MET A 38 23.58 15.35 9.26
N LYS A 39 24.52 16.26 9.03
CA LYS A 39 25.02 17.20 10.04
C LYS A 39 24.26 18.52 10.07
N ASP A 40 23.38 18.76 9.12
CA ASP A 40 22.67 20.03 8.98
C ASP A 40 21.16 19.78 9.16
N THR A 41 20.58 20.39 10.20
CA THR A 41 19.12 20.47 10.38
C THR A 41 18.52 21.14 9.14
N VAL A 42 17.41 20.58 8.64
CA VAL A 42 16.65 21.18 7.52
C VAL A 42 16.36 22.65 7.84
N PRO A 43 16.73 23.60 6.97
CA PRO A 43 16.48 25.01 7.21
C PRO A 43 14.98 25.27 7.43
N LEU A 44 14.64 26.23 8.30
CA LEU A 44 13.26 26.54 8.68
C LEU A 44 12.35 26.96 7.49
N ASP A 45 12.96 27.44 6.40
CA ASP A 45 12.27 27.95 5.19
C ASP A 45 12.33 26.96 4.02
N THR A 46 12.72 25.68 4.24
CA THR A 46 12.78 24.68 3.19
C THR A 46 11.39 24.24 2.77
N THR A 47 11.09 24.30 1.47
CA THR A 47 9.83 23.82 0.89
C THR A 47 9.99 22.43 0.29
N PRO A 48 8.89 21.66 0.08
CA PRO A 48 8.98 20.36 -0.61
C PRO A 48 9.64 20.47 -1.98
N GLU A 49 9.46 21.57 -2.70
CA GLU A 49 10.01 21.82 -4.03
C GLU A 49 11.53 22.00 -4.03
N ASP A 50 12.13 22.41 -2.91
CA ASP A 50 13.58 22.51 -2.76
C ASP A 50 14.22 21.12 -2.64
N ILE A 51 13.47 20.17 -2.10
CA ILE A 51 13.92 18.81 -1.80
C ILE A 51 13.54 17.85 -2.93
N VAL A 52 12.32 17.97 -3.47
CA VAL A 52 11.79 17.06 -4.49
C VAL A 52 11.63 17.79 -5.82
N ILE A 53 12.36 17.36 -6.82
CA ILE A 53 12.37 17.95 -8.16
C ILE A 53 11.67 17.07 -9.18
N HIS A 54 11.16 17.70 -10.25
CA HIS A 54 10.68 17.02 -11.45
C HIS A 54 11.86 16.43 -12.23
N ALA A 55 12.20 15.17 -12.00
CA ALA A 55 13.31 14.53 -12.70
C ALA A 55 12.91 14.02 -14.08
N ILE A 56 11.67 13.55 -14.21
CA ILE A 56 11.14 13.03 -15.45
C ILE A 56 9.84 13.76 -15.77
N SER A 57 9.77 14.34 -16.99
CA SER A 57 8.57 14.99 -17.51
C SER A 57 8.44 14.66 -18.99
N GLN A 58 7.57 13.71 -19.34
CA GLN A 58 7.38 13.21 -20.70
C GLN A 58 5.90 13.12 -21.03
N THR A 59 5.57 13.29 -22.32
CA THR A 59 4.20 13.10 -22.83
C THR A 59 4.28 12.27 -24.10
N TYR A 60 3.50 11.19 -24.14
CA TYR A 60 3.30 10.32 -25.29
C TYR A 60 1.92 10.58 -25.87
N ALA A 61 1.79 10.56 -27.19
CA ALA A 61 0.51 10.63 -27.89
C ALA A 61 0.55 9.80 -29.17
N TRP A 62 -0.49 8.97 -29.38
CA TRP A 62 -0.65 8.15 -30.57
C TRP A 62 -2.11 7.83 -30.82
N ASP A 63 -2.43 7.40 -32.03
CA ASP A 63 -3.75 6.90 -32.36
C ASP A 63 -3.72 5.36 -32.35
N ASP A 64 -4.71 4.71 -31.73
CA ASP A 64 -4.83 3.25 -31.73
C ASP A 64 -5.37 2.71 -33.07
N ALA A 65 -5.45 1.38 -33.20
CA ALA A 65 -5.87 0.72 -34.42
C ALA A 65 -7.32 1.03 -34.85
N VAL A 66 -8.15 1.56 -33.93
CA VAL A 66 -9.54 1.95 -34.21
C VAL A 66 -9.71 3.47 -34.27
N GLY A 67 -8.62 4.22 -34.21
CA GLY A 67 -8.59 5.66 -34.41
C GLY A 67 -8.85 6.49 -33.14
N ASN A 68 -8.83 5.90 -31.93
CA ASN A 68 -8.89 6.67 -30.70
C ASN A 68 -7.52 7.29 -30.40
N ARG A 69 -7.54 8.56 -30.01
CA ARG A 69 -6.33 9.26 -29.60
C ARG A 69 -5.97 8.96 -28.16
N ASN A 70 -4.83 8.33 -27.98
CA ASN A 70 -4.24 8.06 -26.67
C ASN A 70 -3.27 9.17 -26.28
N ARG A 71 -3.21 9.47 -24.97
CA ARG A 71 -2.24 10.41 -24.41
C ARG A 71 -1.87 9.98 -23.00
N VAL A 72 -0.57 9.87 -22.75
CA VAL A 72 -0.02 9.58 -21.41
C VAL A 72 0.95 10.67 -21.01
N THR A 73 0.78 11.21 -19.82
CA THR A 73 1.73 12.18 -19.23
C THR A 73 2.41 11.55 -18.03
N ILE A 74 3.73 11.56 -18.02
CA ILE A 74 4.55 11.01 -16.95
C ILE A 74 5.35 12.15 -16.32
N ARG A 75 5.10 12.39 -15.02
CA ARG A 75 5.89 13.26 -14.16
C ARG A 75 6.31 12.46 -12.94
N ALA A 76 7.61 12.33 -12.73
CA ALA A 76 8.12 11.56 -11.61
C ALA A 76 9.17 12.35 -10.83
N PRO A 77 9.22 12.15 -9.48
CA PRO A 77 10.08 12.91 -8.60
C PRO A 77 11.45 12.29 -8.45
N HIS A 78 12.47 13.13 -8.23
CA HIS A 78 13.70 12.73 -7.54
C HIS A 78 13.87 13.55 -6.26
N ILE A 79 14.52 12.98 -5.27
CA ILE A 79 15.00 13.71 -4.10
C ILE A 79 16.32 14.38 -4.50
N ASN A 80 16.37 15.71 -4.36
CA ASN A 80 17.53 16.52 -4.73
C ASN A 80 18.57 16.52 -3.60
N SER A 81 19.15 15.35 -3.35
CA SER A 81 20.21 15.14 -2.36
C SER A 81 21.20 14.10 -2.86
N GLY A 82 22.47 14.25 -2.47
CA GLY A 82 23.53 13.26 -2.71
C GLY A 82 23.58 12.14 -1.67
N ASP A 83 22.67 12.12 -0.70
CA ASP A 83 22.64 11.11 0.35
C ASP A 83 22.27 9.74 -0.17
N SER A 84 22.78 8.70 0.47
CA SER A 84 22.58 7.32 0.02
C SER A 84 21.11 6.92 -0.09
N PHE A 85 20.25 7.41 0.82
CA PHE A 85 18.81 7.13 0.76
C PHE A 85 18.15 7.80 -0.47
N ALA A 86 18.55 9.05 -0.79
CA ALA A 86 18.02 9.76 -1.95
C ALA A 86 18.45 9.10 -3.26
N VAL A 87 19.73 8.69 -3.35
CA VAL A 87 20.25 7.95 -4.50
C VAL A 87 19.52 6.61 -4.69
N ALA A 88 19.28 5.87 -3.61
CA ALA A 88 18.54 4.61 -3.65
C ALA A 88 17.08 4.81 -4.06
N TYR A 89 16.43 5.84 -3.51
CA TYR A 89 15.07 6.23 -3.88
C TYR A 89 14.99 6.58 -5.37
N ASN A 90 15.83 7.50 -5.84
CA ASN A 90 15.83 7.97 -7.22
C ASN A 90 16.01 6.81 -8.21
N LYS A 91 16.97 5.91 -7.95
CA LYS A 91 17.16 4.69 -8.78
C LYS A 91 15.90 3.81 -8.82
N ARG A 92 15.18 3.67 -7.70
CA ARG A 92 13.94 2.89 -7.65
C ARG A 92 12.83 3.57 -8.47
N ILE A 93 12.75 4.90 -8.42
CA ILE A 93 11.79 5.67 -9.22
C ILE A 93 12.12 5.56 -10.71
N ASP A 94 13.39 5.69 -11.10
CA ASP A 94 13.81 5.49 -12.49
C ASP A 94 13.38 4.11 -13.00
N SER A 95 13.65 3.05 -12.24
CA SER A 95 13.26 1.70 -12.63
C SER A 95 11.74 1.51 -12.74
N TYR A 96 10.95 2.17 -11.88
CA TYR A 96 9.51 2.17 -11.95
C TYR A 96 9.01 2.88 -13.21
N VAL A 97 9.51 4.08 -13.48
CA VAL A 97 9.11 4.89 -14.64
C VAL A 97 9.53 4.22 -15.94
N ASP A 98 10.74 3.66 -16.01
CA ASP A 98 11.21 2.87 -17.16
C ASP A 98 10.27 1.71 -17.51
N GLY A 99 9.69 1.06 -16.49
CA GLY A 99 8.68 0.03 -16.68
C GLY A 99 7.42 0.57 -17.37
N ILE A 100 6.94 1.72 -16.91
CA ILE A 100 5.77 2.41 -17.47
C ILE A 100 6.06 2.90 -18.89
N ILE A 101 7.21 3.52 -19.13
CA ILE A 101 7.60 4.01 -20.45
C ILE A 101 7.62 2.86 -21.47
N LYS A 102 8.23 1.72 -21.11
CA LYS A 102 8.26 0.54 -21.97
C LYS A 102 6.87 0.01 -22.33
N GLU A 103 5.95 0.03 -21.37
CA GLU A 103 4.57 -0.37 -21.63
C GLU A 103 3.88 0.60 -22.59
N VAL A 104 4.00 1.91 -22.35
CA VAL A 104 3.42 2.96 -23.20
C VAL A 104 3.99 2.89 -24.61
N GLU A 105 5.31 2.75 -24.77
CA GLU A 105 5.98 2.62 -26.06
C GLU A 105 5.57 1.34 -26.82
N ALA A 106 5.39 0.23 -26.08
CA ALA A 106 4.90 -1.02 -26.69
C ALA A 106 3.46 -0.86 -27.20
N CYS A 107 2.58 -0.21 -26.42
CA CYS A 107 1.22 0.10 -26.87
C CYS A 107 1.23 1.02 -28.09
N ALA A 108 2.02 2.09 -28.07
CA ALA A 108 2.11 3.04 -29.19
C ALA A 108 2.64 2.40 -30.48
N SER A 109 3.68 1.56 -30.39
CA SER A 109 4.24 0.85 -31.55
C SER A 109 3.31 -0.25 -32.11
N GLY A 110 2.50 -0.86 -31.25
CA GLY A 110 1.47 -1.84 -31.64
C GLY A 110 0.13 -1.22 -32.04
N ALA A 111 -0.01 0.10 -31.98
CA ALA A 111 -1.25 0.85 -32.15
C ALA A 111 -2.40 0.34 -31.23
N PHE A 112 -2.06 -0.04 -30.00
CA PHE A 112 -3.01 -0.44 -28.97
C PHE A 112 -3.25 0.71 -27.98
N SER A 113 -4.40 0.68 -27.29
CA SER A 113 -4.63 1.55 -26.14
C SER A 113 -3.82 1.06 -24.93
N THR A 114 -3.41 1.99 -24.07
CA THR A 114 -2.86 1.67 -22.75
C THR A 114 -3.91 1.92 -21.67
N HIS A 115 -3.79 1.18 -20.58
CA HIS A 115 -4.60 1.44 -19.38
C HIS A 115 -4.06 2.62 -18.56
N ILE A 116 -2.82 3.05 -18.78
CA ILE A 116 -2.20 4.16 -18.06
C ILE A 116 -2.55 5.48 -18.73
N LEU A 117 -3.14 6.41 -17.96
CA LEU A 117 -3.49 7.76 -18.41
C LEU A 117 -2.44 8.80 -17.99
N SER A 118 -1.97 8.70 -16.74
CA SER A 118 -0.92 9.59 -16.24
C SER A 118 -0.20 9.01 -15.04
N VAL A 119 1.05 9.45 -14.88
CA VAL A 119 1.82 9.34 -13.64
C VAL A 119 2.12 10.75 -13.17
N ASP A 120 1.83 11.03 -11.91
CA ASP A 120 2.09 12.31 -11.27
C ASP A 120 2.52 12.11 -9.82
N TYR A 121 2.99 13.15 -9.15
CA TYR A 121 3.34 13.06 -7.76
C TYR A 121 2.99 14.31 -6.97
N SER A 122 2.91 14.16 -5.65
CA SER A 122 2.86 15.21 -4.66
C SER A 122 3.92 14.94 -3.59
N ALA A 123 4.51 16.00 -3.06
CA ALA A 123 5.45 15.91 -1.95
C ALA A 123 4.98 16.82 -0.82
N PHE A 124 5.10 16.34 0.41
CA PHE A 124 4.65 17.03 1.61
C PHE A 124 5.77 17.01 2.65
N LEU A 125 6.08 18.17 3.23
CA LEU A 125 7.11 18.31 4.25
C LEU A 125 6.47 18.74 5.58
N ASN A 126 6.66 17.93 6.61
CA ASN A 126 6.16 18.17 7.96
C ASN A 126 7.30 18.08 8.97
N GLY A 127 7.96 19.22 9.23
CA GLY A 127 9.24 19.24 9.93
C GLY A 127 10.32 18.52 9.12
N SER A 128 10.98 17.51 9.69
CA SER A 128 11.94 16.68 8.96
C SER A 128 11.31 15.52 8.19
N LEU A 129 10.00 15.28 8.34
CA LEU A 129 9.32 14.20 7.63
C LEU A 129 8.90 14.63 6.23
N LEU A 130 9.53 14.04 5.22
CA LEU A 130 9.16 14.15 3.82
C LEU A 130 8.28 12.96 3.43
N SER A 131 7.07 13.23 2.94
CA SER A 131 6.19 12.23 2.33
C SER A 131 6.10 12.48 0.83
N VAL A 132 6.33 11.44 0.01
CA VAL A 132 6.19 11.49 -1.44
C VAL A 132 5.10 10.51 -1.86
N LEU A 133 4.07 11.04 -2.51
CA LEU A 133 2.93 10.28 -3.05
C LEU A 133 3.01 10.28 -4.58
N ILE A 134 3.24 9.13 -5.19
CA ILE A 134 3.12 8.97 -6.65
C ILE A 134 1.73 8.42 -6.95
N THR A 135 1.07 9.05 -7.89
CA THR A 135 -0.28 8.73 -8.34
C THR A 135 -0.24 8.28 -9.80
N THR A 136 -0.59 7.03 -10.06
CA THR A 136 -0.76 6.51 -11.43
C THR A 136 -2.24 6.38 -11.71
N LYS A 137 -2.76 7.26 -12.56
CA LYS A 137 -4.14 7.18 -13.04
C LYS A 137 -4.24 6.20 -14.20
N MET A 138 -5.20 5.32 -14.12
CA MET A 138 -5.50 4.32 -15.13
C MET A 138 -6.92 4.53 -15.67
N ASP A 139 -7.29 3.80 -16.71
CA ASP A 139 -8.66 3.78 -17.23
C ASP A 139 -9.65 3.27 -16.16
N ALA A 140 -10.95 3.40 -16.46
CA ALA A 140 -12.04 2.99 -15.56
C ALA A 140 -11.97 3.60 -14.15
N ASP A 141 -11.44 4.83 -14.02
CA ASP A 141 -11.30 5.58 -12.76
C ASP A 141 -10.43 4.87 -11.70
N TYR A 142 -9.61 3.91 -12.11
CA TYR A 142 -8.66 3.25 -11.24
C TYR A 142 -7.42 4.13 -11.03
N THR A 143 -6.95 4.20 -9.77
CA THR A 143 -5.77 4.99 -9.41
C THR A 143 -4.87 4.16 -8.50
N GLU A 144 -3.61 3.95 -8.87
CA GLU A 144 -2.61 3.36 -7.99
C GLU A 144 -1.87 4.45 -7.21
N TYR A 145 -1.61 4.18 -5.93
CA TYR A 145 -0.80 5.03 -5.06
C TYR A 145 0.48 4.31 -4.67
N ARG A 146 1.59 5.05 -4.72
CA ARG A 146 2.87 4.64 -4.16
C ARG A 146 3.32 5.70 -3.19
N ILE A 147 3.60 5.29 -1.96
CA ILE A 147 3.94 6.19 -0.86
C ILE A 147 5.31 5.84 -0.33
N ASP A 148 6.15 6.85 -0.20
CA ASP A 148 7.46 6.76 0.42
C ASP A 148 7.59 7.90 1.44
N ASN A 149 8.09 7.59 2.64
CA ASN A 149 8.31 8.55 3.70
C ASN A 149 9.77 8.52 4.14
N PHE A 150 10.33 9.68 4.42
CA PHE A 150 11.73 9.84 4.81
C PHE A 150 11.85 10.81 5.97
N ASP A 151 12.66 10.49 6.93
CA ASP A 151 13.13 11.43 7.92
C ASP A 151 14.45 12.05 7.41
N LEU A 152 14.40 13.31 7.04
CA LEU A 152 15.52 14.03 6.44
C LEU A 152 16.66 14.27 7.44
N ASP A 153 16.35 14.39 8.74
CA ASP A 153 17.37 14.57 9.79
C ASP A 153 18.22 13.32 9.98
N SER A 154 17.61 12.15 9.90
CA SER A 154 18.32 10.86 10.05
C SER A 154 18.75 10.25 8.72
N GLY A 155 18.22 10.73 7.59
CA GLY A 155 18.44 10.18 6.27
C GLY A 155 17.88 8.75 6.11
N LYS A 156 16.78 8.44 6.79
CA LYS A 156 16.17 7.10 6.78
C LYS A 156 14.76 7.09 6.24
N ALA A 157 14.39 5.97 5.63
CA ALA A 157 13.00 5.69 5.34
C ALA A 157 12.21 5.56 6.65
N VAL A 158 10.99 6.11 6.66
CA VAL A 158 10.03 6.01 7.76
C VAL A 158 8.95 5.02 7.36
N THR A 159 8.77 3.98 8.16
CA THR A 159 7.80 2.93 7.86
C THR A 159 6.39 3.32 8.27
N THR A 160 5.39 2.57 7.79
CA THR A 160 4.01 2.72 8.27
C THR A 160 3.91 2.46 9.77
N ALA A 161 4.68 1.52 10.31
CA ALA A 161 4.74 1.24 11.75
C ALA A 161 5.27 2.44 12.55
N ASP A 162 6.31 3.14 12.03
CA ASP A 162 6.83 4.35 12.68
C ASP A 162 5.79 5.47 12.69
N LEU A 163 5.06 5.64 11.56
CA LEU A 163 4.04 6.69 11.46
C LEU A 163 2.86 6.43 12.39
N CYS A 164 2.33 5.21 12.45
CA CYS A 164 1.21 4.91 13.33
C CYS A 164 1.58 5.04 14.81
N GLY A 165 2.76 4.62 15.22
CA GLY A 165 3.27 4.84 16.57
C GLY A 165 3.41 6.32 16.91
N LYS A 166 3.99 7.11 16.01
CA LYS A 166 4.27 8.54 16.24
C LYS A 166 3.01 9.42 16.22
N PHE A 167 2.06 9.18 15.32
CA PHE A 167 0.93 10.08 15.07
C PHE A 167 -0.40 9.58 15.65
N LEU A 168 -0.57 8.27 15.80
CA LEU A 168 -1.77 7.68 16.40
C LEU A 168 -1.55 7.11 17.80
N GLY A 169 -0.28 6.94 18.23
CA GLY A 169 0.06 6.29 19.49
C GLY A 169 -0.31 4.81 19.53
N MET A 170 -0.40 4.16 18.36
CA MET A 170 -0.83 2.77 18.21
C MET A 170 0.34 1.87 17.88
N ASP A 171 0.41 0.70 18.54
CA ASP A 171 1.25 -0.40 18.05
C ASP A 171 0.76 -0.87 16.68
N TYR A 172 1.67 -1.37 15.85
CA TYR A 172 1.36 -1.71 14.46
C TYR A 172 0.20 -2.72 14.29
N PRO A 173 0.06 -3.80 15.09
CA PRO A 173 -1.11 -4.69 15.00
C PRO A 173 -2.41 -3.99 15.33
N VAL A 174 -2.39 -3.10 16.35
CA VAL A 174 -3.55 -2.28 16.74
C VAL A 174 -3.95 -1.36 15.59
N PHE A 175 -2.96 -0.70 14.98
CA PHE A 175 -3.19 0.13 13.80
C PHE A 175 -3.79 -0.65 12.64
N LEU A 176 -3.26 -1.82 12.32
CA LEU A 176 -3.78 -2.63 11.21
C LEU A 176 -5.26 -2.96 11.41
N LYS A 177 -5.61 -3.48 12.59
CA LYS A 177 -7.01 -3.80 12.91
C LYS A 177 -7.89 -2.56 12.90
N TYR A 178 -7.40 -1.44 13.44
CA TYR A 178 -8.08 -0.15 13.39
C TYR A 178 -8.32 0.31 11.95
N ALA A 179 -7.31 0.24 11.08
CA ALA A 179 -7.42 0.63 9.68
C ALA A 179 -8.48 -0.18 8.93
N TYR A 180 -8.52 -1.50 9.15
CA TYR A 180 -9.58 -2.35 8.60
C TYR A 180 -10.98 -1.90 9.04
N GLY A 181 -11.15 -1.64 10.33
CA GLY A 181 -12.43 -1.14 10.88
C GLY A 181 -12.84 0.17 10.20
N ARG A 182 -11.92 1.12 10.03
CA ARG A 182 -12.19 2.41 9.39
C ARG A 182 -12.53 2.26 7.90
N ILE A 183 -11.85 1.37 7.18
CA ILE A 183 -12.16 1.06 5.78
C ILE A 183 -13.56 0.45 5.68
N TRP A 184 -13.90 -0.49 6.57
CA TRP A 184 -15.22 -1.10 6.63
C TRP A 184 -16.32 -0.07 6.91
N GLU A 185 -16.17 0.78 7.92
CA GLU A 185 -17.14 1.81 8.27
C GLU A 185 -17.44 2.76 7.11
N GLU A 186 -16.40 3.18 6.37
CA GLU A 186 -16.58 4.02 5.19
C GLU A 186 -17.36 3.28 4.08
N PHE A 187 -17.03 2.01 3.86
CA PHE A 187 -17.75 1.19 2.89
C PHE A 187 -19.21 1.00 3.28
N GLU A 188 -19.48 0.61 4.53
CA GLU A 188 -20.83 0.39 5.05
C GLU A 188 -21.66 1.68 4.95
N ALA A 189 -21.13 2.81 5.38
CA ALA A 189 -21.82 4.10 5.29
C ALA A 189 -22.13 4.50 3.85
N LYS A 190 -21.19 4.28 2.93
CA LYS A 190 -21.36 4.63 1.53
C LYS A 190 -22.35 3.73 0.79
N HIS A 191 -22.47 2.47 1.20
CA HIS A 191 -23.27 1.46 0.54
C HIS A 191 -24.45 0.95 1.40
N ALA A 192 -24.90 1.77 2.37
CA ALA A 192 -25.97 1.41 3.31
C ALA A 192 -27.24 0.94 2.61
N ASP A 193 -27.67 1.66 1.56
CA ASP A 193 -28.87 1.31 0.80
C ASP A 193 -28.73 -0.03 0.07
N PHE A 194 -27.54 -0.29 -0.50
CA PHE A 194 -27.24 -1.56 -1.15
C PHE A 194 -27.27 -2.72 -0.14
N LEU A 195 -26.58 -2.56 0.99
CA LEU A 195 -26.52 -3.59 2.04
C LEU A 195 -27.89 -3.84 2.67
N ALA A 196 -28.73 -2.81 2.81
CA ALA A 196 -30.12 -2.96 3.28
C ALA A 196 -31.00 -3.70 2.26
N GLN A 197 -30.77 -3.50 0.96
CA GLN A 197 -31.50 -4.18 -0.11
C GLN A 197 -31.05 -5.65 -0.29
N TYR A 198 -29.78 -5.95 -0.01
CA TYR A 198 -29.17 -7.26 -0.19
C TYR A 198 -28.45 -7.70 1.09
N PRO A 199 -29.20 -8.05 2.16
CA PRO A 199 -28.61 -8.37 3.47
C PRO A 199 -27.71 -9.63 3.44
N GLU A 200 -27.90 -10.53 2.46
CA GLU A 200 -27.02 -11.68 2.22
C GLU A 200 -25.60 -11.29 1.77
N GLU A 201 -25.46 -10.09 1.19
CA GLU A 201 -24.16 -9.58 0.76
C GLU A 201 -23.38 -8.94 1.92
N TYR A 202 -24.06 -8.56 3.01
CA TYR A 202 -23.42 -7.94 4.16
C TYR A 202 -22.33 -8.83 4.76
N GLU A 203 -22.64 -10.11 5.02
CA GLU A 203 -21.68 -11.04 5.60
C GLU A 203 -20.48 -11.28 4.66
N TYR A 204 -20.74 -11.37 3.36
CA TYR A 204 -19.68 -11.50 2.36
C TYR A 204 -18.71 -10.33 2.39
N PHE A 205 -19.23 -9.08 2.31
CA PHE A 205 -18.38 -7.90 2.33
C PHE A 205 -17.72 -7.68 3.68
N TYR A 206 -18.42 -7.93 4.79
CA TYR A 206 -17.82 -7.86 6.12
C TYR A 206 -16.63 -8.79 6.26
N ASN A 207 -16.76 -10.05 5.85
CA ASN A 207 -15.67 -11.02 5.88
C ASN A 207 -14.50 -10.59 4.96
N LEU A 208 -14.80 -10.10 3.76
CA LEU A 208 -13.80 -9.57 2.84
C LEU A 208 -12.99 -8.42 3.48
N TYR A 209 -13.66 -7.47 4.13
CA TYR A 209 -13.00 -6.33 4.76
C TYR A 209 -12.29 -6.68 6.07
N THR A 210 -12.66 -7.73 6.76
CA THR A 210 -12.09 -8.09 8.07
C THR A 210 -11.06 -9.20 8.03
N SER A 211 -10.99 -9.97 6.95
CA SER A 211 -10.13 -11.15 6.85
C SER A 211 -9.34 -11.28 5.53
N ASP A 212 -9.57 -10.42 4.54
CA ASP A 212 -8.84 -10.50 3.27
C ASP A 212 -7.53 -9.70 3.34
N VAL A 213 -6.42 -10.43 3.38
CA VAL A 213 -5.06 -9.88 3.37
C VAL A 213 -4.80 -9.01 2.13
N SER A 214 -5.48 -9.26 1.02
CA SER A 214 -5.26 -8.52 -0.23
C SER A 214 -5.51 -7.02 -0.08
N LEU A 215 -6.40 -6.60 0.82
CA LEU A 215 -6.67 -5.18 1.12
C LEU A 215 -5.45 -4.44 1.66
N LEU A 216 -4.52 -5.15 2.31
CA LEU A 216 -3.30 -4.58 2.86
C LEU A 216 -2.08 -4.69 1.94
N CYS A 217 -2.21 -5.34 0.78
CA CYS A 217 -1.08 -5.52 -0.14
C CYS A 217 -0.60 -4.18 -0.74
N ARG A 218 -1.49 -3.20 -0.81
CA ARG A 218 -1.25 -1.91 -1.49
C ARG A 218 -1.57 -0.70 -0.62
N TYR A 219 -1.41 -0.82 0.68
CA TYR A 219 -1.67 0.30 1.57
C TYR A 219 -0.39 1.06 1.93
N GLY A 220 -0.56 2.30 2.36
CA GLY A 220 0.50 3.13 2.89
C GLY A 220 -0.04 4.29 3.68
N LEU A 221 0.79 4.84 4.54
CA LEU A 221 0.49 6.07 5.30
C LEU A 221 1.39 7.20 4.85
N TYR A 222 0.85 8.42 4.85
CA TYR A 222 1.64 9.63 4.66
C TYR A 222 1.01 10.82 5.39
N LEU A 223 1.79 11.86 5.64
CA LEU A 223 1.25 13.15 6.10
C LEU A 223 1.00 14.05 4.89
N ASN A 224 -0.21 14.60 4.81
CA ASN A 224 -0.55 15.58 3.80
C ASN A 224 0.00 16.99 4.15
N GLU A 225 -0.28 17.99 3.31
CA GLU A 225 0.13 19.39 3.49
C GLU A 225 -0.33 19.99 4.84
N ALA A 226 -1.48 19.55 5.36
CA ALA A 226 -2.00 20.01 6.65
C ALA A 226 -1.42 19.24 7.85
N GLY A 227 -0.43 18.35 7.64
CA GLY A 227 0.12 17.48 8.68
C GLY A 227 -0.83 16.40 9.16
N ARG A 228 -1.87 16.08 8.39
CA ARG A 228 -2.85 15.04 8.72
C ARG A 228 -2.42 13.70 8.16
N LEU A 229 -2.64 12.65 8.93
CA LEU A 229 -2.31 11.29 8.53
C LEU A 229 -3.34 10.75 7.55
N ILE A 230 -2.88 10.34 6.38
CA ILE A 230 -3.71 9.80 5.31
C ILE A 230 -3.35 8.33 5.09
N LEU A 231 -4.37 7.48 5.07
CA LEU A 231 -4.29 6.08 4.65
C LEU A 231 -4.64 5.99 3.16
N ALA A 232 -3.75 5.41 2.37
CA ALA A 232 -4.08 4.90 1.05
C ALA A 232 -4.32 3.39 1.16
N ALA A 233 -5.48 2.92 0.78
CA ALA A 233 -5.84 1.50 0.83
C ALA A 233 -6.83 1.14 -0.29
N ASP A 234 -6.84 -0.14 -0.66
CA ASP A 234 -7.79 -0.67 -1.62
C ASP A 234 -9.16 -0.87 -0.96
N HIS A 235 -10.21 -0.47 -1.65
CA HIS A 235 -11.60 -0.66 -1.25
C HIS A 235 -12.31 -1.56 -2.26
N PRO A 236 -12.94 -2.67 -1.87
CA PRO A 236 -13.75 -3.47 -2.77
C PRO A 236 -14.93 -2.70 -3.36
N SER A 237 -15.33 -3.08 -4.57
CA SER A 237 -16.51 -2.54 -5.23
C SER A 237 -17.70 -3.46 -5.03
N VAL A 238 -18.89 -2.89 -4.78
CA VAL A 238 -20.16 -3.64 -4.78
C VAL A 238 -20.54 -4.15 -6.17
N ALA A 239 -19.94 -3.63 -7.23
CA ALA A 239 -20.25 -4.01 -8.60
C ALA A 239 -19.45 -5.19 -9.15
N GLY A 240 -18.58 -5.80 -8.34
CA GLY A 240 -17.74 -6.93 -8.74
C GLY A 240 -16.36 -6.94 -8.10
N ALA A 241 -15.49 -7.85 -8.54
CA ALA A 241 -14.18 -8.14 -7.95
C ALA A 241 -13.09 -7.04 -8.13
N ALA A 242 -13.47 -5.81 -8.43
CA ALA A 242 -12.51 -4.72 -8.58
C ALA A 242 -12.25 -4.02 -7.26
N TYR A 243 -10.98 -3.79 -6.96
CA TYR A 243 -10.53 -2.98 -5.83
C TYR A 243 -10.18 -1.58 -6.33
N TYR A 244 -10.67 -0.56 -5.64
CA TYR A 244 -10.39 0.84 -5.97
C TYR A 244 -9.59 1.48 -4.83
N PRO A 245 -8.32 1.84 -5.07
CA PRO A 245 -7.52 2.56 -4.09
C PRO A 245 -8.16 3.90 -3.72
N ARG A 246 -8.19 4.20 -2.42
CA ARG A 246 -8.72 5.45 -1.88
C ARG A 246 -7.77 6.05 -0.87
N LEU A 247 -7.92 7.36 -0.69
CA LEU A 247 -7.23 8.13 0.32
C LEU A 247 -8.23 8.50 1.41
N GLN A 248 -7.95 8.08 2.64
CA GLN A 248 -8.79 8.32 3.81
C GLN A 248 -7.99 9.01 4.90
N GLU A 249 -8.50 10.12 5.44
CA GLU A 249 -7.90 10.76 6.60
C GLU A 249 -8.16 9.93 7.86
N LEU A 250 -7.09 9.65 8.61
CA LEU A 250 -7.17 8.92 9.86
C LEU A 250 -7.08 9.86 11.05
N HIS A 251 -8.00 9.68 11.99
CA HIS A 251 -7.98 10.34 13.29
C HIS A 251 -7.92 9.27 14.37
N ALA A 252 -7.06 9.45 15.37
CA ALA A 252 -7.12 8.60 16.54
C ALA A 252 -8.45 8.83 17.27
N ASP A 253 -9.31 7.84 17.26
CA ASP A 253 -10.53 7.82 18.04
C ASP A 253 -10.35 6.79 19.18
N PRO A 254 -10.11 7.24 20.41
CA PRO A 254 -9.82 6.35 21.54
C PRO A 254 -10.97 5.38 21.85
N ASP A 255 -12.20 5.72 21.48
CA ASP A 255 -13.38 4.90 21.76
C ASP A 255 -13.48 3.66 20.85
N VAL A 256 -12.77 3.67 19.71
CA VAL A 256 -12.80 2.57 18.72
C VAL A 256 -11.43 1.91 18.51
N VAL A 257 -10.42 2.29 19.29
CA VAL A 257 -9.09 1.65 19.22
C VAL A 257 -9.17 0.22 19.74
N PRO A 258 -8.81 -0.80 18.91
CA PRO A 258 -8.82 -2.19 19.35
C PRO A 258 -7.84 -2.47 20.48
N GLY A 259 -8.16 -3.48 21.31
CA GLY A 259 -7.24 -3.94 22.34
C GLY A 259 -5.97 -4.58 21.73
N VAL A 260 -4.85 -4.51 22.44
CA VAL A 260 -3.55 -5.07 21.97
C VAL A 260 -3.67 -6.58 21.72
N ASP A 261 -4.15 -7.34 22.72
CA ASP A 261 -4.30 -8.81 22.60
C ASP A 261 -5.28 -9.20 21.49
N GLU A 262 -6.38 -8.45 21.36
CA GLU A 262 -7.36 -8.64 20.30
C GLU A 262 -6.74 -8.42 18.92
N SER A 263 -5.89 -7.42 18.77
CA SER A 263 -5.22 -7.08 17.51
C SER A 263 -4.19 -8.12 17.11
N TRP A 264 -3.44 -8.67 18.09
CA TRP A 264 -2.51 -9.77 17.83
C TRP A 264 -3.25 -11.07 17.47
N ASN A 265 -4.38 -11.38 18.11
CA ASN A 265 -5.21 -12.52 17.76
C ASN A 265 -5.74 -12.40 16.33
N TRP A 266 -6.27 -11.22 16.00
CA TRP A 266 -6.77 -10.95 14.65
C TRP A 266 -5.66 -11.08 13.58
N LEU A 267 -4.44 -10.54 13.85
CA LEU A 267 -3.32 -10.66 12.91
C LEU A 267 -2.86 -12.12 12.74
N TYR A 268 -2.91 -12.91 13.82
CA TYR A 268 -2.65 -14.34 13.77
C TYR A 268 -3.68 -15.10 12.93
N ASP A 269 -4.96 -14.83 13.14
CA ASP A 269 -6.05 -15.42 12.37
C ASP A 269 -5.97 -15.03 10.89
N LEU A 270 -5.63 -13.78 10.61
CA LEU A 270 -5.38 -13.28 9.26
C LEU A 270 -4.24 -14.05 8.58
N TYR A 271 -3.14 -14.32 9.30
CA TYR A 271 -2.02 -15.10 8.78
C TYR A 271 -2.41 -16.56 8.51
N LEU A 272 -3.16 -17.20 9.42
CA LEU A 272 -3.60 -18.58 9.26
C LEU A 272 -4.64 -18.76 8.15
N GLY A 273 -5.53 -17.79 7.99
CA GLY A 273 -6.59 -17.78 6.98
C GLY A 273 -6.16 -17.29 5.61
N ALA A 274 -4.91 -16.81 5.47
CA ALA A 274 -4.44 -16.26 4.21
C ALA A 274 -4.42 -17.31 3.10
N ASP A 275 -4.96 -16.93 1.94
CA ASP A 275 -4.82 -17.72 0.71
C ASP A 275 -3.33 -17.94 0.39
N PRO A 276 -2.94 -19.11 -0.15
CA PRO A 276 -1.55 -19.39 -0.55
C PRO A 276 -0.91 -18.29 -1.39
N ASP A 277 -1.67 -17.59 -2.25
CA ASP A 277 -1.17 -16.50 -3.08
C ASP A 277 -0.85 -15.24 -2.27
N TYR A 278 -1.39 -15.11 -1.06
CA TYR A 278 -1.22 -13.96 -0.17
C TYR A 278 -0.46 -14.25 1.12
N ILE A 279 -0.05 -15.51 1.35
CA ILE A 279 0.64 -15.92 2.59
C ILE A 279 1.91 -15.12 2.87
N GLU A 280 2.65 -14.73 1.82
CA GLU A 280 3.86 -13.91 1.97
C GLU A 280 3.54 -12.49 2.44
N TYR A 281 2.42 -11.92 2.00
CA TYR A 281 1.96 -10.62 2.49
C TYR A 281 1.54 -10.69 3.95
N ALA A 282 0.75 -11.71 4.32
CA ALA A 282 0.36 -11.94 5.71
C ALA A 282 1.59 -12.14 6.62
N ARG A 283 2.58 -12.91 6.16
CA ARG A 283 3.85 -13.09 6.86
C ARG A 283 4.59 -11.76 7.02
N LYS A 284 4.64 -10.94 5.98
CA LYS A 284 5.28 -9.63 6.04
C LYS A 284 4.61 -8.71 7.06
N LEU A 285 3.28 -8.69 7.15
CA LEU A 285 2.56 -7.92 8.17
C LEU A 285 2.91 -8.39 9.58
N LEU A 286 2.94 -9.72 9.80
CA LEU A 286 3.33 -10.32 11.07
C LEU A 286 4.77 -9.97 11.45
N VAL A 287 5.70 -10.04 10.50
CA VAL A 287 7.10 -9.68 10.73
C VAL A 287 7.25 -8.19 11.03
N THR A 288 6.56 -7.33 10.28
CA THR A 288 6.58 -5.88 10.56
C THR A 288 6.03 -5.58 11.95
N ALA A 289 4.97 -6.27 12.38
CA ALA A 289 4.42 -6.16 13.72
C ALA A 289 5.44 -6.60 14.79
N PHE A 290 6.13 -7.71 14.57
CA PHE A 290 7.22 -8.18 15.43
C PHE A 290 8.38 -7.17 15.49
N GLU A 291 8.85 -6.67 14.35
CA GLU A 291 9.95 -5.71 14.28
C GLU A 291 9.58 -4.37 14.95
N SER A 292 8.32 -3.95 14.87
CA SER A 292 7.86 -2.70 15.47
C SER A 292 7.81 -2.75 17.01
N ASN A 293 7.50 -3.91 17.61
CA ASN A 293 7.42 -4.07 19.07
C ASN A 293 7.67 -5.52 19.51
N GLN A 294 8.96 -5.91 19.60
CA GLN A 294 9.38 -7.26 20.00
C GLN A 294 8.94 -7.64 21.42
N ASP A 295 8.87 -6.66 22.32
CA ASP A 295 8.44 -6.90 23.70
C ASP A 295 6.95 -7.25 23.76
N ALA A 296 6.10 -6.51 23.06
CA ALA A 296 4.66 -6.81 22.96
C ALA A 296 4.43 -8.19 22.33
N PHE A 297 5.14 -8.53 21.25
CA PHE A 297 5.08 -9.85 20.64
C PHE A 297 5.51 -10.96 21.59
N THR A 298 6.59 -10.74 22.34
CA THR A 298 7.08 -11.72 23.32
C THR A 298 6.07 -11.93 24.45
N GLN A 299 5.41 -10.88 24.93
CA GLN A 299 4.33 -10.99 25.92
C GLN A 299 3.14 -11.76 25.34
N TYR A 300 2.71 -11.41 24.14
CA TYR A 300 1.65 -12.12 23.44
C TYR A 300 1.93 -13.61 23.30
N LEU A 301 3.16 -14.00 22.88
CA LEU A 301 3.56 -15.41 22.78
C LEU A 301 3.43 -16.17 24.11
N LYS A 302 3.69 -15.52 25.26
CA LYS A 302 3.56 -16.20 26.58
C LYS A 302 2.12 -16.63 26.88
N THR A 303 1.14 -15.94 26.33
CA THR A 303 -0.29 -16.25 26.54
C THR A 303 -0.81 -17.35 25.61
N ARG A 304 -0.04 -17.75 24.58
CA ARG A 304 -0.48 -18.67 23.54
C ARG A 304 -0.13 -20.13 23.82
N PRO A 305 -0.96 -21.09 23.35
CA PRO A 305 -0.60 -22.50 23.33
C PRO A 305 0.72 -22.77 22.61
N GLN A 306 1.41 -23.84 22.98
CA GLN A 306 2.71 -24.18 22.40
C GLN A 306 2.69 -24.27 20.88
N GLN A 307 1.66 -24.90 20.31
CA GLN A 307 1.51 -25.08 18.87
C GLN A 307 1.44 -23.72 18.14
N GLU A 308 0.66 -22.77 18.65
CA GLU A 308 0.54 -21.44 18.07
C GLU A 308 1.86 -20.66 18.16
N ARG A 309 2.57 -20.78 19.29
CA ARG A 309 3.92 -20.16 19.43
C ARG A 309 4.90 -20.68 18.40
N GLU A 310 4.86 -21.98 18.10
CA GLU A 310 5.73 -22.58 17.08
C GLU A 310 5.38 -22.11 15.69
N ILE A 311 4.10 -22.00 15.35
CA ILE A 311 3.65 -21.44 14.04
C ILE A 311 4.15 -20.00 13.87
N LEU A 312 3.93 -19.13 14.87
CA LEU A 312 4.34 -17.74 14.81
C LEU A 312 5.86 -17.57 14.69
N LYS A 313 6.64 -18.33 15.47
CA LYS A 313 8.10 -18.33 15.38
C LYS A 313 8.58 -18.79 14.01
N ASN A 314 8.03 -19.90 13.50
CA ASN A 314 8.38 -20.43 12.19
C ASN A 314 8.08 -19.42 11.05
N ALA A 315 6.98 -18.67 11.17
CA ALA A 315 6.64 -17.63 10.19
C ALA A 315 7.71 -16.54 10.13
N ILE A 316 8.20 -16.09 11.29
CA ILE A 316 9.25 -15.08 11.41
C ILE A 316 10.60 -15.64 10.93
N ASP A 317 10.99 -16.84 11.41
CA ASP A 317 12.26 -17.47 11.02
C ASP A 317 12.33 -17.74 9.50
N THR A 318 11.22 -18.14 8.89
CA THR A 318 11.13 -18.36 7.44
C THR A 318 11.39 -17.07 6.67
N HIS A 319 10.84 -15.95 7.14
CA HIS A 319 11.06 -14.65 6.50
C HIS A 319 12.54 -14.25 6.50
N TYR A 320 13.23 -14.43 7.61
CA TYR A 320 14.67 -14.09 7.68
C TYR A 320 15.55 -15.05 6.90
N SER A 321 15.20 -16.34 6.89
CA SER A 321 15.95 -17.35 6.13
C SER A 321 15.85 -17.18 4.61
N SER A 322 14.78 -16.57 4.12
CA SER A 322 14.61 -16.29 2.69
C SER A 322 15.37 -15.07 2.18
N LYS A 323 15.94 -14.27 3.09
CA LYS A 323 16.69 -13.05 2.79
C LYS A 323 18.21 -13.21 2.84
N GLY A 324 18.73 -14.35 3.30
CA GLY A 324 20.15 -14.69 3.37
C GLY A 324 20.55 -15.61 2.24
#